data_47baacf9f0b1d784eef9a8330b7a9aa2
#
_entry.id   47baacf9f0b1d784eef9a8330b7a9aa2
#
_cell.length_a   1.000
_cell.length_b   1.000
_cell.length_c   1.000
_cell.angle_alpha   90.00
_cell.angle_beta   90.00
_cell.angle_gamma   90.00
#
_symmetry.space_group_name_H-M   'P 1'
#
loop_
_entity.id
_entity.type
_entity.pdbx_description
1 polymer ?
#
loop_
_entity_poly.entity_id
_entity_poly.type
_entity_poly.pdbx_seq_one_letter_code
_entity_poly.pdbx_strand_id
1 'polypeptide(L)'
;PHVLQGIEEYKGKNIVYSLGNFCFGGNKNPSDKDTMIFQQTFTVENGELVEDDVTNIIPCSLSSESGYNNYQPMVLEGSEKERVLQKIEEFSAALNQ
;
A
#
# COMPACT_ATOMS: atom_id res chain seq x y z
N PRO A 1 -4.13 -4.57 -11.35
CA PRO A 1 -4.29 -3.17 -11.74
C PRO A 1 -3.09 -2.32 -11.32
N HIS A 2 -2.96 -1.16 -11.94
CA HIS A 2 -1.84 -0.25 -11.74
C HIS A 2 -2.18 0.91 -10.79
N VAL A 3 -3.12 0.70 -9.89
CA VAL A 3 -3.51 1.67 -8.87
C VAL A 3 -3.70 0.98 -7.53
N LEU A 4 -3.57 1.74 -6.44
CA LEU A 4 -3.86 1.24 -5.11
C LEU A 4 -5.31 0.77 -5.02
N GLN A 5 -5.51 -0.32 -4.32
CA GLN A 5 -6.84 -0.81 -3.94
C GLN A 5 -6.86 -1.08 -2.44
N GLY A 6 -8.00 -1.53 -1.94
CA GLY A 6 -8.17 -1.75 -0.52
C GLY A 6 -7.55 -3.04 -0.01
N ILE A 7 -7.58 -3.18 1.29
CA ILE A 7 -7.13 -4.36 2.02
C ILE A 7 -8.35 -5.02 2.64
N GLU A 8 -8.56 -6.29 2.33
CA GLU A 8 -9.64 -7.09 2.91
C GLU A 8 -9.08 -8.03 3.96
N GLU A 9 -9.79 -8.17 5.07
CA GLU A 9 -9.47 -9.21 6.04
C GLU A 9 -10.42 -10.36 5.83
N TYR A 10 -9.88 -11.53 5.52
CA TYR A 10 -10.65 -12.74 5.27
C TYR A 10 -10.11 -13.89 6.12
N LYS A 11 -10.97 -14.43 6.99
CA LYS A 11 -10.63 -15.52 7.91
C LYS A 11 -9.37 -15.22 8.73
N GLY A 12 -9.24 -13.98 9.22
CA GLY A 12 -8.12 -13.53 10.01
C GLY A 12 -6.84 -13.28 9.24
N LYS A 13 -6.90 -13.29 7.90
CA LYS A 13 -5.76 -13.02 7.03
C LYS A 13 -6.01 -11.80 6.17
N ASN A 14 -4.95 -11.08 5.85
CA ASN A 14 -5.04 -9.89 5.01
C ASN A 14 -4.90 -10.24 3.54
N ILE A 15 -5.77 -9.64 2.71
CA ILE A 15 -5.67 -9.70 1.26
C ILE A 15 -5.42 -8.28 0.77
N VAL A 16 -4.25 -8.04 0.19
CA VAL A 16 -3.90 -6.74 -0.39
C VAL A 16 -4.11 -6.85 -1.89
N TYR A 17 -5.16 -6.20 -2.40
CA TYR A 17 -5.58 -6.38 -3.79
C TYR A 17 -4.64 -5.72 -4.79
N SER A 18 -4.07 -4.57 -4.46
CA SER A 18 -3.11 -3.91 -5.35
C SER A 18 -2.26 -2.91 -4.59
N LEU A 19 -0.94 -2.97 -4.81
CA LEU A 19 0.01 -2.01 -4.26
C LEU A 19 0.27 -0.82 -5.20
N GLY A 20 -0.30 -0.85 -6.41
CA GLY A 20 -0.04 0.16 -7.41
C GLY A 20 1.26 -0.10 -8.16
N ASN A 21 1.87 0.98 -8.69
CA ASN A 21 3.02 0.89 -9.60
C ASN A 21 4.38 1.05 -8.92
N PHE A 22 4.57 0.61 -7.70
CA PHE A 22 5.79 0.89 -6.93
C PHE A 22 7.07 0.62 -7.72
N CYS A 23 7.15 -0.53 -8.39
CA CYS A 23 8.33 -0.96 -9.16
C CYS A 23 8.03 -1.19 -10.64
N PHE A 24 7.02 -0.56 -11.19
CA PHE A 24 6.63 -0.76 -12.59
C PHE A 24 7.24 0.32 -13.48
N GLY A 25 8.04 -0.08 -14.47
CA GLY A 25 8.74 0.85 -15.35
C GLY A 25 8.04 1.15 -16.68
N GLY A 26 6.80 0.72 -16.86
CA GLY A 26 6.11 0.78 -18.15
C GLY A 26 5.33 2.05 -18.45
N ASN A 27 5.28 3.02 -17.54
CA ASN A 27 4.48 4.23 -17.72
C ASN A 27 5.25 5.47 -17.28
N LYS A 28 5.52 6.37 -18.25
CA LYS A 28 6.29 7.60 -18.00
C LYS A 28 5.52 8.67 -17.23
N ASN A 29 4.20 8.64 -17.27
CA ASN A 29 3.38 9.62 -16.55
C ASN A 29 2.00 9.03 -16.20
N PRO A 30 1.95 8.10 -15.24
CA PRO A 30 0.66 7.55 -14.81
C PRO A 30 -0.18 8.64 -14.15
N SER A 31 -1.50 8.58 -14.34
CA SER A 31 -2.42 9.55 -13.75
C SER A 31 -2.49 9.41 -12.23
N ASP A 32 -2.27 8.22 -11.69
CA ASP A 32 -2.26 7.94 -10.26
C ASP A 32 -0.87 7.46 -9.85
N LYS A 33 -0.18 8.27 -9.06
CA LYS A 33 1.18 7.99 -8.58
C LYS A 33 1.20 7.47 -7.14
N ASP A 34 0.03 7.18 -6.56
CA ASP A 34 -0.05 6.66 -5.22
C ASP A 34 0.32 5.19 -5.17
N THR A 35 1.12 4.82 -4.19
CA THR A 35 1.51 3.45 -3.95
C THR A 35 1.78 3.27 -2.45
N MET A 36 2.13 2.07 -2.02
CA MET A 36 2.43 1.81 -0.62
C MET A 36 3.39 0.66 -0.46
N ILE A 37 4.05 0.66 0.70
CA ILE A 37 4.74 -0.52 1.22
C ILE A 37 3.83 -1.12 2.28
N PHE A 38 3.49 -2.38 2.14
CA PHE A 38 2.71 -3.11 3.14
C PHE A 38 3.64 -4.02 3.93
N GLN A 39 3.64 -3.85 5.26
CA GLN A 39 4.44 -4.67 6.14
C GLN A 39 3.53 -5.44 7.08
N GLN A 40 3.84 -6.70 7.30
CA GLN A 40 3.15 -7.52 8.29
C GLN A 40 4.19 -8.23 9.15
N THR A 41 3.99 -8.16 10.47
CA THR A 41 4.87 -8.80 11.42
C THR A 41 4.28 -10.14 11.83
N PHE A 42 5.09 -11.18 11.74
CA PHE A 42 4.72 -12.53 12.20
C PHE A 42 5.57 -12.87 13.42
N THR A 43 4.95 -13.40 14.45
CA THR A 43 5.65 -13.92 15.61
C THR A 43 5.56 -15.44 15.61
N VAL A 44 6.71 -16.11 15.62
CA VAL A 44 6.81 -17.57 15.54
C VAL A 44 7.52 -18.08 16.79
N GLU A 45 6.92 -19.06 17.46
CA GLU A 45 7.50 -19.76 18.60
C GLU A 45 7.45 -21.27 18.37
N ASN A 46 8.58 -21.95 18.61
CA ASN A 46 8.69 -23.39 18.45
C ASN A 46 8.22 -23.90 17.07
N GLY A 47 8.48 -23.10 16.03
CA GLY A 47 8.08 -23.44 14.66
C GLY A 47 6.63 -23.15 14.32
N GLU A 48 5.86 -22.57 15.24
CA GLU A 48 4.45 -22.26 15.03
C GLU A 48 4.20 -20.76 15.03
N LEU A 49 3.29 -20.31 14.17
CA LEU A 49 2.85 -18.91 14.10
C LEU A 49 1.93 -18.61 15.30
N VAL A 50 2.33 -17.66 16.16
CA VAL A 50 1.53 -17.27 17.34
C VAL A 50 0.84 -15.94 17.15
N GLU A 51 1.32 -15.07 16.23
CA GLU A 51 0.73 -13.77 15.98
C GLU A 51 1.05 -13.32 14.55
N ASP A 52 0.07 -12.81 13.82
CA ASP A 52 0.26 -12.29 12.46
C ASP A 52 -0.59 -11.05 12.18
N ASP A 53 -1.07 -10.36 13.22
CA ASP A 53 -2.00 -9.24 13.07
C ASP A 53 -1.36 -7.86 13.15
N VAL A 54 -0.05 -7.77 13.31
CA VAL A 54 0.65 -6.47 13.36
C VAL A 54 1.02 -6.05 11.96
N THR A 55 0.36 -5.01 11.46
CA THR A 55 0.56 -4.49 10.10
C THR A 55 0.99 -3.04 10.14
N ASN A 56 1.71 -2.62 9.09
CA ASN A 56 2.11 -1.24 8.91
C ASN A 56 2.00 -0.87 7.43
N ILE A 57 1.32 0.24 7.15
CA ILE A 57 1.17 0.76 5.80
C ILE A 57 2.01 2.02 5.68
N ILE A 58 2.94 2.02 4.73
CA ILE A 58 3.79 3.17 4.44
C ILE A 58 3.36 3.74 3.09
N PRO A 59 2.58 4.83 3.07
CA PRO A 59 2.16 5.46 1.82
C PRO A 59 3.34 6.07 1.09
N CYS A 60 3.39 5.86 -0.20
CA CYS A 60 4.49 6.35 -1.04
C CYS A 60 3.95 6.96 -2.33
N SER A 61 4.77 7.77 -2.97
CA SER A 61 4.60 8.12 -4.37
C SER A 61 5.60 7.30 -5.17
N LEU A 62 5.18 6.84 -6.35
CA LEU A 62 6.08 6.09 -7.22
C LEU A 62 7.13 6.98 -7.91
N SER A 63 7.00 8.30 -7.78
CA SER A 63 7.92 9.29 -8.33
C SER A 63 8.22 10.37 -7.31
N SER A 64 9.46 10.84 -7.26
CA SER A 64 9.83 12.01 -6.46
C SER A 64 9.50 13.34 -7.17
N GLU A 65 9.08 13.28 -8.43
CA GLU A 65 8.64 14.43 -9.22
C GLU A 65 7.14 14.39 -9.46
N SER A 66 6.48 15.57 -9.44
CA SER A 66 5.03 15.63 -9.55
C SER A 66 4.51 15.57 -10.98
N GLY A 67 5.30 15.98 -11.95
CA GLY A 67 4.87 16.12 -13.35
C GLY A 67 5.11 14.90 -14.23
N TYR A 68 5.86 13.92 -13.76
CA TYR A 68 6.20 12.72 -14.52
C TYR A 68 6.74 11.64 -13.61
N ASN A 69 6.90 10.44 -14.14
CA ASN A 69 7.47 9.33 -13.37
C ASN A 69 8.99 9.29 -13.59
N ASN A 70 9.75 9.61 -12.53
CA ASN A 70 11.20 9.49 -12.57
C ASN A 70 11.73 8.15 -12.07
N TYR A 71 10.81 7.20 -11.77
CA TYR A 71 11.11 5.86 -11.30
C TYR A 71 11.92 5.84 -9.98
N GLN A 72 11.71 6.87 -9.15
CA GLN A 72 12.33 6.98 -7.84
C GLN A 72 11.23 7.11 -6.79
N PRO A 73 10.70 5.99 -6.28
CA PRO A 73 9.67 6.04 -5.25
C PRO A 73 10.15 6.75 -3.99
N MET A 74 9.22 7.47 -3.34
CA MET A 74 9.51 8.16 -2.11
C MET A 74 8.38 7.96 -1.10
N VAL A 75 8.75 7.92 0.18
CA VAL A 75 7.78 7.85 1.27
C VAL A 75 7.08 9.20 1.39
N LEU A 76 5.76 9.17 1.50
CA LEU A 76 4.96 10.38 1.68
C LEU A 76 4.93 10.81 3.14
N GLU A 77 4.84 12.11 3.36
CA GLU A 77 4.74 12.72 4.68
C GLU A 77 3.66 13.79 4.69
N GLY A 78 3.22 14.19 5.89
CA GLY A 78 2.30 15.30 6.08
C GLY A 78 0.93 15.05 5.44
N SER A 79 0.39 16.07 4.78
CA SER A 79 -0.96 16.01 4.21
C SER A 79 -1.10 14.97 3.11
N GLU A 80 -0.07 14.73 2.32
CA GLU A 80 -0.11 13.72 1.27
C GLU A 80 -0.12 12.29 1.83
N LYS A 81 0.60 12.05 2.92
CA LYS A 81 0.52 10.78 3.64
C LYS A 81 -0.91 10.54 4.15
N GLU A 82 -1.52 11.55 4.76
CA GLU A 82 -2.89 11.45 5.28
C GLU A 82 -3.89 11.20 4.15
N ARG A 83 -3.73 11.88 3.03
CA ARG A 83 -4.61 11.70 1.86
C ARG A 83 -4.59 10.25 1.38
N VAL A 84 -3.41 9.67 1.23
CA VAL A 84 -3.28 8.29 0.72
C VAL A 84 -3.77 7.28 1.75
N LEU A 85 -3.47 7.48 3.03
CA LEU A 85 -3.98 6.60 4.09
C LEU A 85 -5.50 6.60 4.13
N GLN A 86 -6.12 7.76 3.99
CA GLN A 86 -7.59 7.87 3.94
C GLN A 86 -8.17 7.17 2.72
N LYS A 87 -7.53 7.32 1.57
CA LYS A 87 -7.92 6.63 0.34
C LYS A 87 -7.91 5.11 0.51
N ILE A 88 -6.84 4.57 1.10
CA ILE A 88 -6.73 3.15 1.37
C ILE A 88 -7.81 2.70 2.36
N GLU A 89 -8.07 3.47 3.39
CA GLU A 89 -9.09 3.19 4.40
C GLU A 89 -10.48 3.13 3.76
N GLU A 90 -10.82 4.07 2.90
CA GLU A 90 -12.11 4.10 2.22
C GLU A 90 -12.30 2.89 1.30
N PHE A 91 -11.29 2.53 0.54
CA PHE A 91 -11.34 1.35 -0.31
C PHE A 91 -11.46 0.07 0.52
N SER A 92 -10.76 0.00 1.64
CA SER A 92 -10.80 -1.15 2.53
C SER A 92 -12.15 -1.30 3.23
N ALA A 93 -12.75 -0.19 3.64
CA ALA A 93 -14.07 -0.21 4.29
C ALA A 93 -15.14 -0.81 3.37
N ALA A 94 -15.08 -0.53 2.07
CA ALA A 94 -16.02 -1.09 1.10
C ALA A 94 -15.88 -2.61 0.98
N LEU A 95 -14.69 -3.15 1.21
CA LEU A 95 -14.42 -4.59 1.12
C LEU A 95 -14.77 -5.35 2.40
N ASN A 96 -14.72 -4.68 3.55
CA ASN A 96 -14.90 -5.31 4.87
C ASN A 96 -16.29 -5.04 5.47
N GLN A 97 -17.27 -4.80 4.65
CA GLN A 97 -18.67 -4.63 5.07
C GLN A 97 -19.32 -5.95 5.47
#